data_3ccafce0398349dc92055c8b33a9a838
#
_entry.id   3ccafce0398349dc92055c8b33a9a838
#
_cell.length_a   1.000
_cell.length_b   1.000
_cell.length_c   1.000
_cell.angle_alpha   90.00
_cell.angle_beta   90.00
_cell.angle_gamma   90.00
#
_symmetry.space_group_name_H-M   'P 1'
#
loop_
_entity.id
_entity.type
_entity.pdbx_description
1 polymer ?
#
loop_
_entity_poly.entity_id
_entity_poly.type
_entity_poly.pdbx_seq_one_letter_code
_entity_poly.pdbx_strand_id
1 'polypeptide(L)'
;MFRTPLFITLYTLVVIIISSLMTTAYFHYFVLNTNDDQQSLIAFDNNKVNNSPIKEGNTLIELFSYGCHYCALNEENLDKLEARMPAGSKLVRLHINNEQMNGLGSFSSLFATLTIMGIEPQHRQSAYDAIIRDKVDLSNPKNRDIWLQEQNIDPAEYVRVSQTPQVKALLSYMTEVSRYYNIDATPSFIVNRKWLVLQDREFPEFADHLLSLLQHDKPLEP
;
A
#
# COMPACT_ATOMS: atom_id res chain seq x y z
N MET A 1 -69.64 3.29 6.40
CA MET A 1 -68.62 2.39 6.98
C MET A 1 -67.44 2.17 6.05
N PHE A 2 -66.84 3.25 5.48
CA PHE A 2 -65.74 3.19 4.50
C PHE A 2 -64.56 4.13 4.82
N ARG A 3 -64.40 4.54 6.10
CA ARG A 3 -63.31 5.46 6.50
C ARG A 3 -62.00 4.78 6.94
N THR A 4 -62.08 3.51 7.35
CA THR A 4 -60.91 2.77 7.86
C THR A 4 -59.86 2.41 6.81
N PRO A 5 -60.20 1.96 5.57
CA PRO A 5 -59.15 1.63 4.59
C PRO A 5 -58.37 2.87 4.11
N LEU A 6 -59.02 4.05 3.99
CA LEU A 6 -58.37 5.28 3.58
C LEU A 6 -57.35 5.77 4.62
N PHE A 7 -57.69 5.65 5.91
CA PHE A 7 -56.75 6.01 6.99
C PHE A 7 -55.55 5.06 7.04
N ILE A 8 -55.75 3.77 6.82
CA ILE A 8 -54.68 2.79 6.78
C ILE A 8 -53.72 3.06 5.59
N THR A 9 -54.28 3.33 4.41
CA THR A 9 -53.48 3.65 3.22
C THR A 9 -52.69 4.98 3.39
N LEU A 10 -53.32 6.01 3.99
CA LEU A 10 -52.64 7.25 4.26
C LEU A 10 -51.52 7.08 5.31
N TYR A 11 -51.76 6.31 6.37
CA TYR A 11 -50.77 6.01 7.39
C TYR A 11 -49.57 5.24 6.81
N THR A 12 -49.79 4.20 5.99
CA THR A 12 -48.72 3.44 5.36
C THR A 12 -47.89 4.29 4.41
N LEU A 13 -48.52 5.19 3.64
CA LEU A 13 -47.81 6.13 2.78
C LEU A 13 -46.90 7.07 3.59
N VAL A 14 -47.40 7.61 4.70
CA VAL A 14 -46.63 8.49 5.58
C VAL A 14 -45.42 7.75 6.18
N VAL A 15 -45.60 6.50 6.64
CA VAL A 15 -44.51 5.67 7.19
C VAL A 15 -43.46 5.36 6.13
N ILE A 16 -43.85 5.04 4.89
CA ILE A 16 -42.93 4.80 3.79
C ILE A 16 -42.09 6.06 3.46
N ILE A 17 -42.78 7.23 3.40
CA ILE A 17 -42.07 8.51 3.12
C ILE A 17 -41.06 8.83 4.23
N ILE A 18 -41.47 8.71 5.49
CA ILE A 18 -40.60 9.00 6.65
C ILE A 18 -39.40 8.02 6.66
N SER A 19 -39.65 6.71 6.46
CA SER A 19 -38.61 5.70 6.40
C SER A 19 -37.62 5.97 5.24
N SER A 20 -38.13 6.31 4.06
CA SER A 20 -37.31 6.66 2.90
C SER A 20 -36.46 7.90 3.19
N LEU A 21 -37.03 8.96 3.74
CA LEU A 21 -36.30 10.18 4.10
C LEU A 21 -35.23 9.92 5.18
N MET A 22 -35.55 9.13 6.20
CA MET A 22 -34.57 8.75 7.24
C MET A 22 -33.43 7.92 6.65
N THR A 23 -33.74 6.97 5.78
CA THR A 23 -32.72 6.15 5.10
C THR A 23 -31.84 7.02 4.22
N THR A 24 -32.43 7.91 3.42
CA THR A 24 -31.68 8.82 2.56
C THR A 24 -30.82 9.79 3.38
N ALA A 25 -31.35 10.34 4.46
CA ALA A 25 -30.60 11.21 5.36
C ALA A 25 -29.45 10.46 6.04
N TYR A 26 -29.70 9.22 6.52
CA TYR A 26 -28.65 8.39 7.09
C TYR A 26 -27.53 8.11 6.08
N PHE A 27 -27.87 7.66 4.86
CA PHE A 27 -26.88 7.45 3.81
C PHE A 27 -26.12 8.73 3.44
N HIS A 28 -26.82 9.85 3.32
CA HIS A 28 -26.20 11.11 2.98
C HIS A 28 -25.25 11.63 4.07
N TYR A 29 -25.67 11.57 5.36
CA TYR A 29 -24.87 12.12 6.47
C TYR A 29 -23.83 11.15 7.03
N PHE A 30 -24.07 9.84 6.99
CA PHE A 30 -23.19 8.85 7.63
C PHE A 30 -22.45 7.95 6.66
N VAL A 31 -22.87 7.84 5.40
CA VAL A 31 -22.21 6.97 4.42
C VAL A 31 -21.54 7.78 3.32
N LEU A 32 -22.24 8.80 2.79
CA LEU A 32 -21.69 9.63 1.69
C LEU A 32 -20.92 10.86 2.19
N ASN A 33 -21.25 11.37 3.41
CA ASN A 33 -20.51 12.46 4.07
C ASN A 33 -19.55 11.96 5.17
N THR A 34 -19.27 10.68 5.28
CA THR A 34 -17.98 10.28 5.76
C THR A 34 -17.01 10.72 4.65
N ASN A 35 -16.55 11.96 4.76
CA ASN A 35 -15.25 12.34 4.30
C ASN A 35 -14.29 11.48 5.11
N ASP A 36 -14.20 10.22 4.76
CA ASP A 36 -12.99 9.45 4.84
C ASP A 36 -12.09 10.09 3.76
N ASP A 37 -11.73 11.37 4.05
CA ASP A 37 -10.58 12.00 3.44
C ASP A 37 -9.36 11.20 3.92
N GLN A 38 -9.19 9.99 3.44
CA GLN A 38 -7.85 9.51 3.21
C GLN A 38 -7.29 10.51 2.19
N GLN A 39 -6.65 11.55 2.73
CA GLN A 39 -6.00 12.53 1.89
C GLN A 39 -5.04 11.74 1.02
N SER A 40 -5.37 11.60 -0.27
CA SER A 40 -4.52 10.88 -1.24
C SER A 40 -3.13 11.51 -1.32
N LEU A 41 -2.99 12.74 -0.81
CA LEU A 41 -1.74 13.49 -0.75
C LEU A 41 -1.57 14.19 0.60
N ILE A 42 -0.50 13.86 1.31
CA ILE A 42 -0.12 14.49 2.57
C ILE A 42 1.24 15.17 2.40
N ALA A 43 1.30 16.48 2.67
CA ALA A 43 2.55 17.23 2.73
C ALA A 43 3.07 17.32 4.16
N PHE A 44 4.30 16.90 4.40
CA PHE A 44 4.95 17.02 5.69
C PHE A 44 5.77 18.30 5.79
N ASP A 45 5.78 18.90 6.98
CA ASP A 45 6.58 20.06 7.28
C ASP A 45 8.09 19.77 7.36
N ASN A 46 8.90 20.81 7.38
CA ASN A 46 10.35 20.70 7.43
C ASN A 46 10.86 19.93 8.66
N ASN A 47 10.18 20.02 9.79
CA ASN A 47 10.57 19.30 11.01
C ASN A 47 10.41 17.79 10.80
N LYS A 48 9.26 17.35 10.24
CA LYS A 48 9.00 15.96 9.87
C LYS A 48 10.00 15.47 8.84
N VAL A 49 10.28 16.27 7.79
CA VAL A 49 11.27 15.93 6.75
C VAL A 49 12.69 15.76 7.33
N ASN A 50 13.12 16.65 8.21
CA ASN A 50 14.49 16.63 8.79
C ASN A 50 14.69 15.45 9.76
N ASN A 51 13.65 15.03 10.45
CA ASN A 51 13.68 13.91 11.39
C ASN A 51 13.31 12.55 10.75
N SER A 52 13.12 12.51 9.43
CA SER A 52 12.78 11.28 8.71
C SER A 52 13.84 10.19 8.90
N PRO A 53 13.44 8.92 9.07
CA PRO A 53 14.35 7.79 9.01
C PRO A 53 15.00 7.64 7.62
N ILE A 54 14.32 8.10 6.56
CA ILE A 54 14.86 8.15 5.19
C ILE A 54 15.91 9.26 5.13
N LYS A 55 17.16 8.89 4.80
CA LYS A 55 18.28 9.86 4.76
C LYS A 55 18.55 10.41 3.37
N GLU A 56 18.23 9.63 2.34
CA GLU A 56 18.48 10.00 0.96
C GLU A 56 17.42 10.98 0.44
N GLY A 57 17.84 12.03 -0.26
CA GLY A 57 16.99 12.92 -1.05
C GLY A 57 16.84 12.41 -2.48
N ASN A 58 16.02 13.08 -3.27
CA ASN A 58 15.71 12.69 -4.66
C ASN A 58 15.26 11.24 -4.79
N THR A 59 14.42 10.80 -3.84
CA THR A 59 13.93 9.43 -3.78
C THR A 59 12.43 9.39 -3.92
N LEU A 60 11.98 8.41 -4.68
CA LEU A 60 10.61 7.91 -4.68
C LEU A 60 10.63 6.55 -4.00
N ILE A 61 9.93 6.40 -2.89
CA ILE A 61 9.86 5.14 -2.15
C ILE A 61 8.45 4.59 -2.29
N GLU A 62 8.34 3.39 -2.83
CA GLU A 62 7.11 2.61 -2.79
C GLU A 62 7.08 1.78 -1.51
N LEU A 63 6.03 1.92 -0.72
CA LEU A 63 5.67 1.00 0.36
C LEU A 63 4.64 0.01 -0.21
N PHE A 64 5.04 -1.25 -0.33
CA PHE A 64 4.22 -2.30 -0.92
C PHE A 64 4.06 -3.51 0.01
N SER A 65 3.23 -4.46 -0.39
CA SER A 65 3.15 -5.79 0.23
C SER A 65 2.99 -6.85 -0.84
N TYR A 66 3.64 -8.00 -0.67
CA TYR A 66 3.39 -9.16 -1.53
C TYR A 66 1.95 -9.66 -1.48
N GLY A 67 1.21 -9.35 -0.40
CA GLY A 67 -0.22 -9.63 -0.30
C GLY A 67 -1.13 -8.58 -0.97
N CYS A 68 -0.56 -7.52 -1.54
CA CYS A 68 -1.29 -6.41 -2.13
C CYS A 68 -1.54 -6.63 -3.64
N HIS A 69 -2.78 -6.86 -4.01
CA HIS A 69 -3.16 -7.08 -5.42
C HIS A 69 -2.85 -5.87 -6.31
N TYR A 70 -3.13 -4.66 -5.84
CA TYR A 70 -2.86 -3.43 -6.60
C TYR A 70 -1.35 -3.18 -6.77
N CYS A 71 -0.53 -3.58 -5.79
CA CYS A 71 0.92 -3.49 -5.93
C CYS A 71 1.41 -4.39 -7.08
N ALA A 72 0.92 -5.64 -7.13
CA ALA A 72 1.25 -6.57 -8.21
C ALA A 72 0.82 -6.06 -9.61
N LEU A 73 -0.34 -5.42 -9.71
CA LEU A 73 -0.83 -4.85 -10.96
C LEU A 73 0.00 -3.65 -11.44
N ASN A 74 0.65 -2.94 -10.53
CA ASN A 74 1.42 -1.75 -10.84
C ASN A 74 2.89 -2.01 -11.21
N GLU A 75 3.38 -3.25 -11.16
CA GLU A 75 4.80 -3.56 -11.41
C GLU A 75 5.29 -3.00 -12.76
N GLU A 76 4.60 -3.28 -13.86
CA GLU A 76 4.97 -2.79 -15.18
C GLU A 76 4.90 -1.25 -15.27
N ASN A 77 3.93 -0.64 -14.59
CA ASN A 77 3.79 0.81 -14.54
C ASN A 77 4.92 1.49 -13.77
N LEU A 78 5.39 0.84 -12.70
CA LEU A 78 6.53 1.34 -11.92
C LEU A 78 7.84 1.23 -12.67
N ASP A 79 8.04 0.18 -13.45
CA ASP A 79 9.21 0.06 -14.34
C ASP A 79 9.21 1.18 -15.40
N LYS A 80 8.04 1.50 -15.98
CA LYS A 80 7.88 2.63 -16.91
C LYS A 80 8.12 3.98 -16.23
N LEU A 81 7.65 4.14 -14.99
CA LEU A 81 7.88 5.34 -14.18
C LEU A 81 9.37 5.50 -13.88
N GLU A 82 10.05 4.45 -13.45
CA GLU A 82 11.49 4.49 -13.14
C GLU A 82 12.32 4.93 -14.34
N ALA A 83 11.99 4.43 -15.54
CA ALA A 83 12.65 4.82 -16.79
C ALA A 83 12.48 6.31 -17.15
N ARG A 84 11.48 7.00 -16.57
CA ARG A 84 11.19 8.43 -16.79
C ARG A 84 11.73 9.33 -15.67
N MET A 85 12.27 8.75 -14.60
CA MET A 85 12.76 9.52 -13.46
C MET A 85 13.97 10.36 -13.82
N PRO A 86 14.16 11.53 -13.18
CA PRO A 86 15.32 12.39 -13.43
C PRO A 86 16.64 11.68 -13.11
N ALA A 87 17.68 12.06 -13.83
CA ALA A 87 19.03 11.58 -13.51
C ALA A 87 19.40 11.91 -12.04
N GLY A 88 19.91 10.92 -11.33
CA GLY A 88 20.28 11.05 -9.92
C GLY A 88 19.14 10.86 -8.92
N SER A 89 17.92 10.61 -9.37
CA SER A 89 16.84 10.10 -8.51
C SER A 89 16.81 8.58 -8.50
N LYS A 90 16.15 8.01 -7.49
CA LYS A 90 16.05 6.56 -7.29
C LYS A 90 14.64 6.16 -6.93
N LEU A 91 14.15 5.09 -7.54
CA LEU A 91 13.01 4.33 -7.03
C LEU A 91 13.52 3.30 -6.02
N VAL A 92 12.99 3.36 -4.81
CA VAL A 92 13.30 2.40 -3.74
C VAL A 92 12.01 1.68 -3.36
N ARG A 93 12.06 0.37 -3.29
CA ARG A 93 10.92 -0.43 -2.84
C ARG A 93 11.17 -0.94 -1.43
N LEU A 94 10.19 -0.72 -0.55
CA LEU A 94 10.19 -1.22 0.81
C LEU A 94 8.89 -1.97 1.06
N HIS A 95 8.99 -3.16 1.61
CA HIS A 95 7.80 -3.86 2.06
C HIS A 95 7.26 -3.18 3.33
N ILE A 96 5.94 -2.93 3.41
CA ILE A 96 5.34 -2.46 4.67
C ILE A 96 5.65 -3.46 5.80
N ASN A 97 6.01 -2.96 6.97
CA ASN A 97 6.27 -3.79 8.11
C ASN A 97 5.68 -3.21 9.39
N ASN A 98 5.27 -4.08 10.30
CA ASN A 98 4.89 -3.77 11.66
C ASN A 98 5.59 -4.73 12.64
N GLU A 99 5.56 -4.39 13.93
CA GLU A 99 6.26 -5.18 14.96
C GLU A 99 5.78 -6.63 15.03
N GLN A 100 4.51 -6.88 14.71
CA GLN A 100 3.89 -8.20 14.73
C GLN A 100 4.09 -8.98 13.42
N MET A 101 4.57 -8.36 12.37
CA MET A 101 4.69 -8.93 11.01
C MET A 101 3.41 -9.66 10.57
N ASN A 102 2.28 -9.01 10.73
CA ASN A 102 0.95 -9.53 10.36
C ASN A 102 0.24 -8.63 9.36
N GLY A 103 -0.91 -9.07 8.86
CA GLY A 103 -1.68 -8.33 7.85
C GLY A 103 -0.82 -8.01 6.62
N LEU A 104 -0.74 -6.76 6.23
CA LEU A 104 0.11 -6.32 5.11
C LEU A 104 1.61 -6.57 5.35
N GLY A 105 2.06 -6.67 6.62
CA GLY A 105 3.44 -6.95 6.99
C GLY A 105 3.83 -8.43 6.97
N SER A 106 2.92 -9.36 6.71
CA SER A 106 3.15 -10.82 6.84
C SER A 106 4.33 -11.36 6.06
N PHE A 107 4.66 -10.76 4.93
CA PHE A 107 5.73 -11.21 4.03
C PHE A 107 6.99 -10.34 4.06
N SER A 108 7.08 -9.41 5.01
CA SER A 108 8.23 -8.50 5.13
C SER A 108 9.55 -9.23 5.35
N SER A 109 9.54 -10.35 6.09
CA SER A 109 10.73 -11.19 6.29
C SER A 109 11.19 -11.87 4.99
N LEU A 110 10.26 -12.30 4.14
CA LEU A 110 10.57 -12.85 2.82
C LEU A 110 11.26 -11.80 1.97
N PHE A 111 10.65 -10.61 1.85
CA PHE A 111 11.22 -9.49 1.10
C PHE A 111 12.63 -9.13 1.61
N ALA A 112 12.78 -8.92 2.92
CA ALA A 112 14.05 -8.51 3.50
C ALA A 112 15.16 -9.54 3.23
N THR A 113 14.84 -10.84 3.34
CA THR A 113 15.80 -11.90 3.09
C THR A 113 16.21 -11.97 1.62
N LEU A 114 15.26 -11.95 0.68
CA LEU A 114 15.55 -11.96 -0.75
C LEU A 114 16.33 -10.71 -1.17
N THR A 115 16.05 -9.56 -0.57
CA THR A 115 16.77 -8.30 -0.81
C THR A 115 18.23 -8.41 -0.35
N ILE A 116 18.49 -8.94 0.83
CA ILE A 116 19.88 -9.13 1.33
C ILE A 116 20.62 -10.21 0.54
N MET A 117 19.91 -11.21 0.00
CA MET A 117 20.47 -12.17 -0.96
C MET A 117 20.76 -11.55 -2.33
N GLY A 118 20.23 -10.35 -2.64
CA GLY A 118 20.39 -9.67 -3.93
C GLY A 118 19.56 -10.27 -5.06
N ILE A 119 18.53 -11.05 -4.74
CA ILE A 119 17.71 -11.81 -5.71
C ILE A 119 16.23 -11.38 -5.70
N GLU A 120 15.84 -10.42 -4.89
CA GLU A 120 14.44 -9.99 -4.76
C GLU A 120 13.84 -9.56 -6.12
N PRO A 121 14.48 -8.74 -6.95
CA PRO A 121 13.87 -8.29 -8.21
C PRO A 121 13.54 -9.45 -9.18
N GLN A 122 14.39 -10.49 -9.20
CA GLN A 122 14.19 -11.64 -10.07
C GLN A 122 13.02 -12.54 -9.64
N HIS A 123 12.71 -12.54 -8.32
CA HIS A 123 11.70 -13.44 -7.74
C HIS A 123 10.43 -12.72 -7.30
N ARG A 124 10.35 -11.39 -7.46
CA ARG A 124 9.21 -10.57 -7.05
C ARG A 124 7.90 -11.02 -7.66
N GLN A 125 7.88 -11.17 -8.98
CA GLN A 125 6.67 -11.60 -9.68
C GLN A 125 6.21 -13.00 -9.24
N SER A 126 7.14 -13.94 -9.08
CA SER A 126 6.79 -15.29 -8.60
C SER A 126 6.29 -15.31 -7.17
N ALA A 127 6.77 -14.40 -6.30
CA ALA A 127 6.25 -14.25 -4.95
C ALA A 127 4.81 -13.69 -4.97
N TYR A 128 4.52 -12.67 -5.78
CA TYR A 128 3.15 -12.19 -5.98
C TYR A 128 2.24 -13.30 -6.52
N ASP A 129 2.68 -14.04 -7.52
CA ASP A 129 1.91 -15.12 -8.13
C ASP A 129 1.56 -16.20 -7.09
N ALA A 130 2.54 -16.65 -6.32
CA ALA A 130 2.33 -17.65 -5.28
C ALA A 130 1.32 -17.15 -4.23
N ILE A 131 1.49 -15.92 -3.72
CA ILE A 131 0.69 -15.40 -2.62
C ILE A 131 -0.72 -14.99 -3.09
N ILE A 132 -0.81 -14.26 -4.20
CA ILE A 132 -2.08 -13.64 -4.64
C ILE A 132 -2.89 -14.59 -5.51
N ARG A 133 -2.27 -15.18 -6.55
CA ARG A 133 -2.96 -16.06 -7.50
C ARG A 133 -3.18 -17.44 -6.92
N ASP A 134 -2.11 -18.07 -6.41
CA ASP A 134 -2.12 -19.47 -6.01
C ASP A 134 -2.50 -19.64 -4.53
N LYS A 135 -2.65 -18.53 -3.78
CA LYS A 135 -3.06 -18.48 -2.37
C LYS A 135 -2.13 -19.26 -1.44
N VAL A 136 -0.86 -19.33 -1.78
CA VAL A 136 0.18 -19.97 -0.98
C VAL A 136 0.63 -19.02 0.12
N ASP A 137 0.50 -19.44 1.37
CA ASP A 137 1.04 -18.68 2.50
C ASP A 137 2.56 -18.90 2.62
N LEU A 138 3.35 -17.99 2.04
CA LEU A 138 4.82 -18.01 2.12
C LEU A 138 5.37 -17.55 3.49
N SER A 139 4.52 -17.08 4.41
CA SER A 139 4.93 -16.89 5.82
C SER A 139 5.09 -18.22 6.55
N ASN A 140 4.40 -19.26 6.10
CA ASN A 140 4.56 -20.63 6.59
C ASN A 140 5.89 -21.22 6.09
N PRO A 141 6.79 -21.67 6.99
CA PRO A 141 8.11 -22.18 6.60
C PRO A 141 8.06 -23.34 5.59
N LYS A 142 7.13 -24.28 5.74
CA LYS A 142 7.02 -25.43 4.84
C LYS A 142 6.64 -24.99 3.41
N ASN A 143 5.66 -24.12 3.27
CA ASN A 143 5.23 -23.63 1.97
C ASN A 143 6.34 -22.78 1.32
N ARG A 144 6.98 -21.94 2.11
CA ARG A 144 8.10 -21.11 1.65
C ARG A 144 9.26 -21.99 1.15
N ASP A 145 9.64 -23.04 1.89
CA ASP A 145 10.75 -23.89 1.49
C ASP A 145 10.45 -24.65 0.20
N ILE A 146 9.21 -25.06 -0.04
CA ILE A 146 8.78 -25.63 -1.33
C ILE A 146 8.92 -24.59 -2.44
N TRP A 147 8.37 -23.37 -2.24
CA TRP A 147 8.46 -22.29 -3.22
C TRP A 147 9.93 -21.91 -3.52
N LEU A 148 10.80 -21.82 -2.50
CA LEU A 148 12.22 -21.55 -2.70
C LEU A 148 12.87 -22.58 -3.62
N GLN A 149 12.59 -23.89 -3.40
CA GLN A 149 13.12 -24.97 -4.25
C GLN A 149 12.60 -24.84 -5.69
N GLU A 150 11.33 -24.53 -5.90
CA GLU A 150 10.74 -24.28 -7.23
C GLU A 150 11.39 -23.09 -7.93
N GLN A 151 11.84 -22.09 -7.17
CA GLN A 151 12.58 -20.93 -7.69
C GLN A 151 14.10 -21.17 -7.82
N ASN A 152 14.60 -22.38 -7.58
CA ASN A 152 16.02 -22.72 -7.54
C ASN A 152 16.81 -21.93 -6.48
N ILE A 153 16.19 -21.57 -5.38
CA ILE A 153 16.81 -20.95 -4.22
C ILE A 153 17.04 -22.03 -3.16
N ASP A 154 18.26 -22.13 -2.62
CA ASP A 154 18.57 -23.05 -1.53
C ASP A 154 17.88 -22.63 -0.23
N PRO A 155 16.93 -23.42 0.33
CA PRO A 155 16.26 -23.09 1.59
C PRO A 155 17.23 -22.97 2.78
N ALA A 156 18.31 -23.73 2.79
CA ALA A 156 19.30 -23.66 3.88
C ALA A 156 20.06 -22.32 3.83
N GLU A 157 20.43 -21.85 2.63
CA GLU A 157 21.03 -20.54 2.43
C GLU A 157 20.05 -19.42 2.80
N TYR A 158 18.78 -19.50 2.37
CA TYR A 158 17.75 -18.57 2.77
C TYR A 158 17.63 -18.45 4.30
N VAL A 159 17.53 -19.58 5.00
CA VAL A 159 17.45 -19.61 6.47
C VAL A 159 18.68 -18.97 7.10
N ARG A 160 19.87 -19.27 6.59
CA ARG A 160 21.13 -18.68 7.07
C ARG A 160 21.12 -17.16 6.92
N VAL A 161 20.73 -16.65 5.76
CA VAL A 161 20.67 -15.21 5.48
C VAL A 161 19.59 -14.52 6.32
N SER A 162 18.41 -15.14 6.48
CA SER A 162 17.29 -14.56 7.23
C SER A 162 17.61 -14.24 8.69
N GLN A 163 18.62 -14.88 9.26
CA GLN A 163 19.05 -14.67 10.65
C GLN A 163 20.15 -13.61 10.80
N THR A 164 20.63 -13.06 9.70
CA THR A 164 21.74 -12.09 9.70
C THR A 164 21.35 -10.75 10.31
N PRO A 165 22.32 -10.00 10.87
CA PRO A 165 22.08 -8.63 11.34
C PRO A 165 21.57 -7.69 10.25
N GLN A 166 21.95 -7.92 8.98
CA GLN A 166 21.53 -7.11 7.83
C GLN A 166 20.02 -7.25 7.58
N VAL A 167 19.48 -8.46 7.61
CA VAL A 167 18.01 -8.69 7.49
C VAL A 167 17.27 -8.04 8.66
N LYS A 168 17.78 -8.20 9.89
CA LYS A 168 17.18 -7.57 11.08
C LYS A 168 17.19 -6.04 10.97
N ALA A 169 18.29 -5.46 10.50
CA ALA A 169 18.40 -4.01 10.28
C ALA A 169 17.41 -3.52 9.22
N LEU A 170 17.25 -4.24 8.11
CA LEU A 170 16.29 -3.89 7.07
C LEU A 170 14.84 -3.99 7.59
N LEU A 171 14.49 -5.04 8.33
CA LEU A 171 13.19 -5.18 8.97
C LEU A 171 12.90 -4.03 9.94
N SER A 172 13.87 -3.66 10.77
CA SER A 172 13.75 -2.52 11.70
C SER A 172 13.55 -1.20 10.93
N TYR A 173 14.31 -0.98 9.88
CA TYR A 173 14.18 0.20 9.05
C TYR A 173 12.80 0.29 8.37
N MET A 174 12.30 -0.81 7.80
CA MET A 174 10.96 -0.87 7.22
C MET A 174 9.87 -0.59 8.26
N THR A 175 10.00 -1.12 9.49
CA THR A 175 9.08 -0.81 10.60
C THR A 175 9.13 0.66 10.97
N GLU A 176 10.33 1.23 11.07
CA GLU A 176 10.52 2.63 11.41
C GLU A 176 9.90 3.56 10.35
N VAL A 177 10.14 3.30 9.07
CA VAL A 177 9.55 4.06 7.96
C VAL A 177 8.03 3.94 7.97
N SER A 178 7.49 2.72 8.04
CA SER A 178 6.03 2.49 8.06
C SER A 178 5.35 3.24 9.21
N ARG A 179 5.94 3.19 10.41
CA ARG A 179 5.43 3.88 11.59
C ARG A 179 5.58 5.40 11.49
N TYR A 180 6.74 5.88 11.03
CA TYR A 180 7.02 7.31 10.95
C TYR A 180 6.06 8.04 10.03
N TYR A 181 5.74 7.45 8.89
CA TYR A 181 4.82 8.00 7.91
C TYR A 181 3.38 7.55 8.09
N ASN A 182 3.10 6.74 9.14
CA ASN A 182 1.76 6.21 9.45
C ASN A 182 1.16 5.46 8.25
N ILE A 183 1.95 4.55 7.66
CA ILE A 183 1.52 3.77 6.50
C ILE A 183 0.58 2.65 6.95
N ASP A 184 -0.66 2.70 6.51
CA ASP A 184 -1.72 1.74 6.81
C ASP A 184 -2.33 1.07 5.56
N ALA A 185 -1.97 1.55 4.38
CA ALA A 185 -2.42 1.03 3.09
C ALA A 185 -1.26 0.85 2.10
N THR A 186 -1.46 -0.02 1.10
CA THR A 186 -0.51 -0.25 0.00
C THR A 186 -1.24 -0.33 -1.34
N PRO A 187 -0.65 0.17 -2.44
CA PRO A 187 0.63 0.86 -2.48
C PRO A 187 0.55 2.27 -1.92
N SER A 188 1.60 2.69 -1.19
CA SER A 188 1.81 4.07 -0.74
C SER A 188 3.16 4.56 -1.24
N PHE A 189 3.26 5.84 -1.54
CA PHE A 189 4.49 6.41 -2.09
C PHE A 189 5.00 7.55 -1.23
N ILE A 190 6.30 7.55 -0.90
CA ILE A 190 6.95 8.68 -0.22
C ILE A 190 7.89 9.34 -1.22
N VAL A 191 7.62 10.63 -1.52
CA VAL A 191 8.43 11.42 -2.46
C VAL A 191 9.25 12.43 -1.67
N ASN A 192 10.57 12.40 -1.86
CA ASN A 192 11.51 13.35 -1.25
C ASN A 192 11.37 13.50 0.28
N ARG A 193 10.87 12.46 0.99
CA ARG A 193 10.58 12.47 2.44
C ARG A 193 9.47 13.45 2.84
N LYS A 194 8.96 14.24 1.89
CA LYS A 194 8.03 15.34 2.13
C LYS A 194 6.57 14.97 1.83
N TRP A 195 6.36 14.15 0.81
CA TRP A 195 5.03 13.84 0.33
C TRP A 195 4.71 12.37 0.58
N LEU A 196 3.59 12.09 1.22
CA LEU A 196 2.98 10.77 1.22
C LEU A 196 1.81 10.80 0.23
N VAL A 197 1.83 9.88 -0.72
CA VAL A 197 0.88 9.82 -1.84
C VAL A 197 0.24 8.44 -1.87
N LEU A 198 -1.07 8.39 -1.86
CA LEU A 198 -1.86 7.21 -2.19
C LEU A 198 -2.31 7.31 -3.64
N GLN A 199 -2.46 6.18 -4.30
CA GLN A 199 -2.91 6.17 -5.69
C GLN A 199 -4.38 6.61 -5.77
N ASP A 200 -4.62 7.82 -6.30
CA ASP A 200 -5.93 8.46 -6.45
C ASP A 200 -6.41 8.51 -7.91
N ARG A 201 -5.57 8.10 -8.84
CA ARG A 201 -5.84 8.11 -10.28
C ARG A 201 -5.13 6.94 -10.97
N GLU A 202 -5.50 6.70 -12.21
CA GLU A 202 -4.91 5.64 -13.03
C GLU A 202 -3.50 6.02 -13.52
N PHE A 203 -2.66 5.01 -13.79
CA PHE A 203 -1.48 5.23 -14.62
C PHE A 203 -1.90 5.44 -16.10
N PRO A 204 -1.22 6.34 -16.85
CA PRO A 204 0.06 7.01 -16.55
C PRO A 204 -0.06 8.32 -15.76
N GLU A 205 -1.26 8.86 -15.52
CA GLU A 205 -1.46 10.15 -14.84
C GLU A 205 -0.90 10.17 -13.43
N PHE A 206 -1.03 9.05 -12.73
CA PHE A 206 -0.42 8.90 -11.41
C PHE A 206 1.11 9.00 -11.46
N ALA A 207 1.74 8.43 -12.49
CA ALA A 207 3.17 8.56 -12.71
C ALA A 207 3.59 10.02 -12.93
N ASP A 208 2.81 10.79 -13.71
CA ASP A 208 3.07 12.22 -13.95
C ASP A 208 2.97 13.02 -12.65
N HIS A 209 2.00 12.68 -11.79
CA HIS A 209 1.87 13.29 -10.47
C HIS A 209 3.10 13.03 -9.59
N LEU A 210 3.54 11.78 -9.48
CA LEU A 210 4.74 11.41 -8.72
C LEU A 210 6.01 12.10 -9.25
N LEU A 211 6.16 12.19 -10.57
CA LEU A 211 7.28 12.89 -11.21
C LEU A 211 7.25 14.40 -10.95
N SER A 212 6.08 15.02 -10.96
CA SER A 212 5.93 16.44 -10.63
C SER A 212 6.35 16.75 -9.19
N LEU A 213 5.93 15.90 -8.23
CA LEU A 213 6.36 16.01 -6.84
C LEU A 213 7.88 15.81 -6.68
N LEU A 214 8.45 14.85 -7.42
CA LEU A 214 9.88 14.53 -7.34
C LEU A 214 10.75 15.64 -7.92
N GLN A 215 10.36 16.22 -9.06
CA GLN A 215 11.14 17.18 -9.83
C GLN A 215 10.89 18.64 -9.43
N HIS A 216 9.64 18.95 -9.11
CA HIS A 216 9.19 20.34 -8.97
C HIS A 216 8.67 20.66 -7.57
N ASP A 217 8.57 19.65 -6.71
CA ASP A 217 7.97 19.77 -5.37
C ASP A 217 6.53 20.34 -5.40
N LYS A 218 5.79 20.03 -6.47
CA LYS A 218 4.43 20.53 -6.71
C LYS A 218 3.49 19.39 -7.07
N PRO A 219 2.32 19.32 -6.40
CA PRO A 219 1.26 18.41 -6.81
C PRO A 219 0.68 18.84 -8.16
N LEU A 220 0.23 17.86 -8.94
CA LEU A 220 -0.68 18.10 -10.07
C LEU A 220 -2.10 18.11 -9.53
N GLU A 221 -2.90 19.04 -10.01
CA GLU A 221 -4.32 19.03 -9.69
C GLU A 221 -5.01 17.80 -10.31
N PRO A 222 -6.05 17.30 -9.64
CA PRO A 222 -6.82 16.14 -10.11
C PRO A 222 -7.48 16.36 -11.46
#